data_431607c31e5dcaacd76ff8ca02b698c1
#
_entry.id   431607c31e5dcaacd76ff8ca02b698c1
#
_cell.length_a   1.000
_cell.length_b   1.000
_cell.length_c   1.000
_cell.angle_alpha   90.00
_cell.angle_beta   90.00
_cell.angle_gamma   90.00
#
_symmetry.space_group_name_H-M   'P 1'
#
loop_
_entity.id
_entity.type
_entity.pdbx_description
1 polymer ?
#
loop_
_entity_poly.entity_id
_entity_poly.type
_entity_poly.pdbx_seq_one_letter_code
_entity_poly.pdbx_strand_id
1 'polypeptide(L)'
;MLFRSQYPEIKKNAEALGARVVWNPHPEEGISSSMKLGLLEVIKEKPQAQSFSASRENNACLFLVADQPWIRCHTIEALIRMYTESEKGMAAAAKNGQPGNPCIFSGKYYPELLALTGDTGGKRVMRKYMQDVALLEVPDKKELTDMDIPPDIS
;
A
#
# COMPACT_ATOMS: atom_id res chain seq x y z
N MET A 1 3.93 -6.87 9.63
CA MET A 1 4.16 -5.69 8.77
C MET A 1 5.40 -5.95 7.93
N LEU A 2 5.31 -5.68 6.64
CA LEU A 2 6.42 -5.82 5.71
C LEU A 2 6.91 -4.42 5.34
N PHE A 3 8.20 -4.20 5.37
CA PHE A 3 8.82 -2.91 5.09
C PHE A 3 9.88 -3.05 3.99
N ARG A 4 9.97 -2.08 3.10
CA ARG A 4 11.00 -2.06 2.07
C ARG A 4 11.94 -0.87 2.28
N SER A 5 13.25 -1.11 2.27
CA SER A 5 14.27 -0.07 2.31
C SER A 5 15.56 -0.51 1.64
N GLN A 6 16.29 0.46 1.10
CA GLN A 6 17.68 0.31 0.63
C GLN A 6 18.69 0.86 1.66
N TYR A 7 18.21 1.42 2.78
CA TYR A 7 19.04 2.03 3.81
C TYR A 7 19.18 1.09 5.01
N PRO A 8 20.42 0.67 5.38
CA PRO A 8 20.65 -0.28 6.49
C PRO A 8 20.10 0.19 7.84
N GLU A 9 20.18 1.50 8.12
CA GLU A 9 19.66 2.05 9.36
C GLU A 9 18.15 1.95 9.47
N ILE A 10 17.43 2.21 8.37
CA ILE A 10 15.98 2.07 8.31
C ILE A 10 15.59 0.60 8.49
N LYS A 11 16.34 -0.32 7.86
CA LYS A 11 16.16 -1.76 8.06
C LYS A 11 16.24 -2.12 9.53
N LYS A 12 17.33 -1.72 10.22
CA LYS A 12 17.54 -2.00 11.64
C LYS A 12 16.40 -1.49 12.51
N ASN A 13 15.96 -0.25 12.27
CA ASN A 13 14.88 0.37 13.02
C ASN A 13 13.53 -0.34 12.78
N ALA A 14 13.22 -0.70 11.55
CA ALA A 14 12.00 -1.40 11.22
C ALA A 14 11.96 -2.82 11.83
N GLU A 15 13.07 -3.54 11.78
CA GLU A 15 13.20 -4.86 12.42
C GLU A 15 13.08 -4.79 13.94
N ALA A 16 13.64 -3.76 14.58
CA ALA A 16 13.49 -3.51 16.02
C ALA A 16 12.02 -3.26 16.43
N LEU A 17 11.20 -2.75 15.51
CA LEU A 17 9.75 -2.58 15.69
C LEU A 17 8.93 -3.82 15.28
N GLY A 18 9.59 -4.95 15.02
CA GLY A 18 8.93 -6.21 14.65
C GLY A 18 8.46 -6.26 13.19
N ALA A 19 8.93 -5.35 12.33
CA ALA A 19 8.66 -5.42 10.90
C ALA A 19 9.60 -6.41 10.23
N ARG A 20 9.10 -7.17 9.25
CA ARG A 20 9.95 -7.88 8.32
C ARG A 20 10.40 -6.92 7.22
N VAL A 21 11.68 -6.91 6.91
CA VAL A 21 12.24 -6.05 5.87
C VAL A 21 12.62 -6.88 4.65
N VAL A 22 12.13 -6.45 3.49
CA VAL A 22 12.52 -7.06 2.21
C VAL A 22 13.43 -6.09 1.47
N TRP A 23 14.61 -6.57 1.12
CA TRP A 23 15.58 -5.80 0.35
C TRP A 23 15.17 -5.74 -1.12
N ASN A 24 15.14 -4.54 -1.70
CA ASN A 24 14.99 -4.37 -3.15
C ASN A 24 16.36 -4.12 -3.78
N PRO A 25 16.91 -5.08 -4.56
CA PRO A 25 18.20 -4.90 -5.21
C PRO A 25 18.17 -3.93 -6.39
N HIS A 26 16.97 -3.64 -6.92
CA HIS A 26 16.75 -2.81 -8.11
C HIS A 26 15.76 -1.68 -7.88
N PRO A 27 16.08 -0.72 -6.97
CA PRO A 27 15.16 0.40 -6.68
C PRO A 27 14.98 1.33 -7.90
N GLU A 28 15.92 1.35 -8.82
CA GLU A 28 15.89 2.10 -10.07
C GLU A 28 14.77 1.66 -11.04
N GLU A 29 14.25 0.43 -10.87
CA GLU A 29 13.11 -0.06 -11.65
C GLU A 29 11.77 0.57 -11.26
N GLY A 30 11.79 1.49 -10.31
CA GLY A 30 10.62 2.25 -9.87
C GLY A 30 9.79 1.58 -8.78
N ILE A 31 8.68 2.23 -8.44
CA ILE A 31 7.82 1.83 -7.31
C ILE A 31 7.20 0.44 -7.50
N SER A 32 6.94 0.03 -8.75
CA SER A 32 6.35 -1.27 -9.07
C SER A 32 7.22 -2.44 -8.62
N SER A 33 8.56 -2.34 -8.74
CA SER A 33 9.48 -3.41 -8.32
C SER A 33 9.37 -3.66 -6.82
N SER A 34 9.25 -2.60 -6.05
CA SER A 34 9.10 -2.64 -4.59
C SER A 34 7.78 -3.24 -4.14
N MET A 35 6.70 -2.80 -4.78
CA MET A 35 5.37 -3.31 -4.52
C MET A 35 5.28 -4.81 -4.80
N LYS A 36 5.86 -5.27 -5.92
CA LYS A 36 5.92 -6.69 -6.30
C LYS A 36 6.66 -7.52 -5.27
N LEU A 37 7.88 -7.10 -4.87
CA LEU A 37 8.67 -7.82 -3.87
C LEU A 37 7.92 -7.99 -2.56
N GLY A 38 7.30 -6.91 -2.06
CA GLY A 38 6.50 -6.96 -0.86
C GLY A 38 5.29 -7.89 -1.00
N LEU A 39 4.57 -7.78 -2.11
CA LEU A 39 3.38 -8.59 -2.36
C LEU A 39 3.73 -10.09 -2.51
N LEU A 40 4.80 -10.43 -3.23
CA LEU A 40 5.27 -11.81 -3.37
C LEU A 40 5.65 -12.42 -2.02
N GLU A 41 6.24 -11.66 -1.12
CA GLU A 41 6.57 -12.13 0.22
C GLU A 41 5.31 -12.41 1.06
N VAL A 42 4.31 -11.55 0.98
CA VAL A 42 2.99 -11.79 1.62
C VAL A 42 2.32 -13.04 1.07
N ILE A 43 2.36 -13.25 -0.23
CA ILE A 43 1.76 -14.43 -0.89
C ILE A 43 2.47 -15.72 -0.46
N LYS A 44 3.79 -15.72 -0.31
CA LYS A 44 4.56 -16.88 0.17
C LYS A 44 4.17 -17.29 1.60
N GLU A 45 3.92 -16.31 2.49
CA GLU A 45 3.53 -16.59 3.87
C GLU A 45 2.12 -17.16 4.01
N LYS A 46 1.24 -16.81 3.09
CA LYS A 46 -0.15 -17.28 3.06
C LYS A 46 -0.41 -18.05 1.77
N PRO A 47 -0.02 -19.35 1.70
CA PRO A 47 -0.26 -20.17 0.50
C PRO A 47 -1.73 -20.21 0.07
N GLN A 48 -2.67 -20.04 1.00
CA GLN A 48 -4.10 -19.91 0.73
C GLN A 48 -4.44 -18.61 -0.03
N ALA A 49 -3.57 -17.60 0.02
CA ALA A 49 -3.69 -16.38 -0.78
C ALA A 49 -3.45 -16.61 -2.28
N GLN A 50 -2.91 -17.76 -2.67
CA GLN A 50 -2.77 -18.17 -4.08
C GLN A 50 -4.10 -18.57 -4.72
N SER A 51 -5.11 -18.90 -3.92
CA SER A 51 -6.47 -19.06 -4.39
C SER A 51 -7.08 -17.65 -4.57
N PHE A 52 -6.95 -17.10 -5.76
CA PHE A 52 -7.54 -15.79 -6.12
C PHE A 52 -9.08 -15.75 -5.99
N SER A 53 -9.71 -16.88 -5.68
CA SER A 53 -11.13 -17.02 -5.37
C SER A 53 -11.44 -17.08 -3.86
N ALA A 54 -10.41 -16.99 -2.99
CA ALA A 54 -10.62 -16.97 -1.54
C ALA A 54 -11.43 -15.73 -1.13
N SER A 55 -12.25 -15.90 -0.10
CA SER A 55 -13.10 -14.84 0.43
C SER A 55 -12.30 -13.56 0.64
N ARG A 56 -12.84 -12.45 0.22
CA ARG A 56 -12.28 -11.11 0.25
C ARG A 56 -11.68 -10.72 1.60
N GLU A 57 -12.31 -11.14 2.69
CA GLU A 57 -11.95 -10.80 4.07
C GLU A 57 -10.61 -11.36 4.53
N ASN A 58 -10.18 -12.49 3.98
CA ASN A 58 -8.97 -13.20 4.43
C ASN A 58 -7.76 -12.99 3.52
N ASN A 59 -7.90 -12.22 2.44
CA ASN A 59 -6.86 -12.08 1.43
C ASN A 59 -6.81 -10.65 0.88
N ALA A 60 -6.42 -9.71 1.72
CA ALA A 60 -6.21 -8.33 1.34
C ALA A 60 -4.87 -7.80 1.86
N CYS A 61 -4.29 -6.86 1.12
CA CYS A 61 -3.07 -6.16 1.48
C CYS A 61 -3.34 -4.66 1.62
N LEU A 62 -2.92 -4.10 2.76
CA LEU A 62 -2.86 -2.65 2.97
C LEU A 62 -1.46 -2.16 2.55
N PHE A 63 -1.43 -1.17 1.68
CA PHE A 63 -0.21 -0.48 1.25
C PHE A 63 -0.15 0.91 1.87
N LEU A 64 0.99 1.22 2.49
CA LEU A 64 1.33 2.54 3.01
C LEU A 64 2.65 2.99 2.37
N VAL A 65 2.83 4.29 2.30
CA VAL A 65 4.08 4.93 1.89
C VAL A 65 4.75 5.56 3.11
N ALA A 66 6.07 5.57 3.15
CA ALA A 66 6.82 6.04 4.31
C ALA A 66 7.01 7.57 4.33
N ASP A 67 6.69 8.23 3.23
CA ASP A 67 6.82 9.68 3.03
C ASP A 67 5.56 10.48 3.42
N GLN A 68 4.54 9.82 4.01
CA GLN A 68 3.36 10.46 4.61
C GLN A 68 3.41 10.42 6.15
N PRO A 69 4.27 11.22 6.80
CA PRO A 69 4.51 11.11 8.24
C PRO A 69 3.34 11.58 9.11
N TRP A 70 2.38 12.29 8.54
CA TRP A 70 1.23 12.82 9.28
C TRP A 70 0.00 11.91 9.26
N ILE A 71 0.08 10.75 8.57
CA ILE A 71 -1.03 9.79 8.56
C ILE A 71 -1.36 9.32 9.97
N ARG A 72 -2.63 9.31 10.35
CA ARG A 72 -3.07 8.97 11.70
C ARG A 72 -3.59 7.56 11.78
N CYS A 73 -3.43 6.91 12.93
CA CYS A 73 -3.92 5.55 13.16
C CYS A 73 -5.43 5.44 12.91
N HIS A 74 -6.22 6.42 13.37
CA HIS A 74 -7.68 6.39 13.17
C HIS A 74 -8.09 6.44 11.70
N THR A 75 -7.29 7.09 10.83
CA THR A 75 -7.55 7.12 9.38
C THR A 75 -7.30 5.75 8.77
N ILE A 76 -6.24 5.05 9.21
CA ILE A 76 -5.96 3.67 8.79
C ILE A 76 -7.09 2.73 9.27
N GLU A 77 -7.53 2.86 10.52
CA GLU A 77 -8.63 2.07 11.09
C GLU A 77 -9.95 2.31 10.34
N ALA A 78 -10.26 3.57 10.03
CA ALA A 78 -11.43 3.93 9.25
C ALA A 78 -11.39 3.35 7.84
N LEU A 79 -10.20 3.34 7.20
CA LEU A 79 -10.02 2.74 5.88
C LEU A 79 -10.23 1.22 5.91
N ILE A 80 -9.68 0.53 6.91
CA ILE A 80 -9.86 -0.92 7.10
C ILE A 80 -11.34 -1.22 7.32
N ARG A 81 -12.03 -0.46 8.18
CA ARG A 81 -13.46 -0.62 8.43
C ARG A 81 -14.27 -0.42 7.15
N MET A 82 -14.02 0.66 6.41
CA MET A 82 -14.70 0.92 5.14
C MET A 82 -14.49 -0.21 4.14
N TYR A 83 -13.27 -0.75 4.04
CA TYR A 83 -12.99 -1.90 3.18
C TYR A 83 -13.79 -3.13 3.59
N THR A 84 -13.85 -3.45 4.89
CA THR A 84 -14.58 -4.63 5.39
C THR A 84 -16.09 -4.50 5.24
N GLU A 85 -16.64 -3.32 5.45
CA GLU A 85 -18.09 -3.05 5.35
C GLU A 85 -18.57 -2.86 3.90
N SER A 86 -17.70 -2.39 3.00
CA SER A 86 -18.04 -2.24 1.58
C SER A 86 -17.94 -3.57 0.84
N GLU A 87 -18.71 -3.75 -0.23
CA GLU A 87 -18.57 -4.92 -1.13
C GLU A 87 -17.50 -4.71 -2.21
N LYS A 88 -16.68 -3.66 -2.07
CA LYS A 88 -15.64 -3.31 -3.04
C LYS A 88 -14.38 -4.16 -2.87
N GLY A 89 -13.69 -4.45 -3.96
CA GLY A 89 -12.43 -5.17 -3.96
C GLY A 89 -11.22 -4.30 -3.59
N MET A 90 -11.39 -2.99 -3.53
CA MET A 90 -10.36 -2.02 -3.16
C MET A 90 -10.92 -0.92 -2.26
N ALA A 91 -10.05 -0.34 -1.44
CA ALA A 91 -10.33 0.90 -0.72
C ALA A 91 -9.10 1.82 -0.76
N ALA A 92 -9.30 3.11 -0.72
CA ALA A 92 -8.20 4.08 -0.69
C ALA A 92 -8.57 5.32 0.11
N ALA A 93 -7.60 5.88 0.82
CA ALA A 93 -7.69 7.24 1.29
C ALA A 93 -7.78 8.19 0.09
N ALA A 94 -8.65 9.17 0.18
CA ALA A 94 -8.93 10.07 -0.94
C ALA A 94 -8.79 11.54 -0.53
N LYS A 95 -8.39 12.34 -1.50
CA LYS A 95 -8.36 13.79 -1.41
C LYS A 95 -9.11 14.36 -2.62
N ASN A 96 -10.22 15.05 -2.37
CA ASN A 96 -11.09 15.60 -3.41
C ASN A 96 -11.57 14.50 -4.40
N GLY A 97 -11.97 13.35 -3.90
CA GLY A 97 -12.43 12.21 -4.71
C GLY A 97 -11.32 11.47 -5.49
N GLN A 98 -10.07 11.85 -5.32
CA GLN A 98 -8.94 11.18 -5.99
C GLN A 98 -8.29 10.17 -5.04
N PRO A 99 -8.19 8.88 -5.43
CA PRO A 99 -7.58 7.84 -4.61
C PRO A 99 -6.08 8.07 -4.46
N GLY A 100 -5.56 7.77 -3.25
CA GLY A 100 -4.17 7.87 -2.87
C GLY A 100 -3.74 6.75 -1.94
N ASN A 101 -2.72 7.01 -1.15
CA ASN A 101 -2.26 6.15 -0.06
C ASN A 101 -2.75 6.71 1.29
N PRO A 102 -2.98 5.84 2.29
CA PRO A 102 -2.96 4.38 2.23
C PRO A 102 -4.08 3.79 1.37
N CYS A 103 -3.84 2.57 0.85
CA CYS A 103 -4.83 1.87 0.04
C CYS A 103 -4.82 0.35 0.30
N ILE A 104 -5.97 -0.29 0.07
CA ILE A 104 -6.19 -1.73 0.27
C ILE A 104 -6.58 -2.37 -1.05
N PHE A 105 -5.99 -3.53 -1.34
CA PHE A 105 -6.34 -4.37 -2.47
C PHE A 105 -6.67 -5.78 -2.00
N SER A 106 -7.81 -6.32 -2.42
CA SER A 106 -8.10 -7.75 -2.28
C SER A 106 -7.20 -8.58 -3.19
N GLY A 107 -7.04 -9.86 -2.86
CA GLY A 107 -6.26 -10.83 -3.65
C GLY A 107 -6.66 -10.92 -5.12
N LYS A 108 -7.91 -10.59 -5.43
CA LYS A 108 -8.44 -10.48 -6.80
C LYS A 108 -7.58 -9.58 -7.70
N TYR A 109 -6.95 -8.54 -7.14
CA TYR A 109 -6.14 -7.56 -7.87
C TYR A 109 -4.62 -7.82 -7.81
N TYR A 110 -4.17 -8.88 -7.13
CA TYR A 110 -2.75 -9.22 -7.06
C TYR A 110 -2.13 -9.47 -8.44
N PRO A 111 -2.78 -10.17 -9.38
CA PRO A 111 -2.23 -10.31 -10.73
C PRO A 111 -1.99 -8.97 -11.43
N GLU A 112 -2.92 -8.02 -11.29
CA GLU A 112 -2.79 -6.68 -11.86
C GLU A 112 -1.64 -5.89 -11.22
N LEU A 113 -1.48 -6.00 -9.89
CA LEU A 113 -0.37 -5.36 -9.17
C LEU A 113 0.98 -5.96 -9.56
N LEU A 114 1.06 -7.29 -9.72
CA LEU A 114 2.27 -7.99 -10.15
C LEU A 114 2.63 -7.72 -11.62
N ALA A 115 1.67 -7.30 -12.43
CA ALA A 115 1.90 -6.92 -13.84
C ALA A 115 2.36 -5.46 -14.02
N LEU A 116 2.36 -4.64 -12.97
CA LEU A 116 2.82 -3.25 -13.04
C LEU A 116 4.31 -3.19 -13.38
N THR A 117 4.74 -2.14 -14.08
CA THR A 117 6.14 -1.91 -14.46
C THR A 117 6.52 -0.45 -14.28
N GLY A 118 7.81 -0.19 -14.06
CA GLY A 118 8.36 1.15 -13.95
C GLY A 118 7.84 1.91 -12.74
N ASP A 119 7.74 3.21 -12.86
CA ASP A 119 7.27 4.09 -11.77
C ASP A 119 5.74 4.17 -11.71
N THR A 120 5.09 3.01 -11.71
CA THR A 120 3.64 2.89 -11.57
C THR A 120 3.26 2.12 -10.32
N GLY A 121 2.40 2.72 -9.50
CA GLY A 121 1.86 2.12 -8.28
C GLY A 121 0.41 1.66 -8.42
N GLY A 122 -0.18 1.21 -7.32
CA GLY A 122 -1.55 0.70 -7.25
C GLY A 122 -2.62 1.67 -7.75
N LYS A 123 -2.34 2.97 -7.77
CA LYS A 123 -3.24 3.99 -8.30
C LYS A 123 -3.65 3.73 -9.76
N ARG A 124 -2.76 3.13 -10.57
CA ARG A 124 -3.08 2.73 -11.95
C ARG A 124 -4.17 1.65 -11.99
N VAL A 125 -4.08 0.66 -11.11
CA VAL A 125 -5.10 -0.40 -10.99
C VAL A 125 -6.43 0.18 -10.51
N MET A 126 -6.41 1.04 -9.49
CA MET A 126 -7.62 1.71 -9.01
C MET A 126 -8.32 2.52 -10.10
N ARG A 127 -7.57 3.27 -10.90
CA ARG A 127 -8.15 4.05 -12.02
C ARG A 127 -8.81 3.16 -13.08
N LYS A 128 -8.24 1.98 -13.34
CA LYS A 128 -8.81 1.01 -14.30
C LYS A 128 -10.14 0.42 -13.80
N TYR A 129 -10.28 0.26 -12.47
CA TYR A 129 -11.43 -0.39 -11.83
C TYR A 129 -12.09 0.51 -10.79
N MET A 130 -12.26 1.78 -11.11
CA MET A 130 -12.74 2.81 -10.16
C MET A 130 -14.10 2.50 -9.55
N GLN A 131 -14.96 1.78 -10.28
CA GLN A 131 -16.27 1.31 -9.80
C GLN A 131 -16.15 0.29 -8.64
N ASP A 132 -14.99 -0.35 -8.47
CA ASP A 132 -14.70 -1.33 -7.41
C ASP A 132 -13.78 -0.77 -6.31
N VAL A 133 -13.69 0.57 -6.19
CA VAL A 133 -12.93 1.28 -5.16
C VAL A 133 -13.88 1.95 -4.18
N ALA A 134 -13.71 1.69 -2.88
CA ALA A 134 -14.30 2.49 -1.82
C ALA A 134 -13.34 3.65 -1.48
N LEU A 135 -13.85 4.88 -1.48
CA LEU A 135 -13.04 6.08 -1.21
C LEU A 135 -13.33 6.62 0.19
N LEU A 136 -12.32 6.65 1.04
CA LEU A 136 -12.33 7.35 2.32
C LEU A 136 -11.81 8.77 2.13
N GLU A 137 -12.71 9.74 2.02
CA GLU A 137 -12.29 11.14 1.97
C GLU A 137 -11.69 11.57 3.31
N VAL A 138 -10.42 12.01 3.30
CA VAL A 138 -9.68 12.41 4.49
C VAL A 138 -9.84 13.93 4.68
N PRO A 139 -10.50 14.39 5.77
CA PRO A 139 -10.76 15.83 5.99
C PRO A 139 -9.48 16.65 6.13
N ASP A 140 -8.52 16.15 6.89
CA ASP A 140 -7.22 16.80 7.07
C ASP A 140 -6.28 16.41 5.92
N LYS A 141 -6.24 17.27 4.91
CA LYS A 141 -5.42 17.05 3.70
C LYS A 141 -3.92 16.89 3.98
N LYS A 142 -3.45 17.34 5.17
CA LYS A 142 -2.06 17.21 5.58
C LYS A 142 -1.68 15.74 5.79
N GLU A 143 -2.61 14.90 6.23
CA GLU A 143 -2.36 13.47 6.42
C GLU A 143 -1.88 12.76 5.15
N LEU A 144 -2.34 13.22 3.98
CA LEU A 144 -2.03 12.64 2.66
C LEU A 144 -0.96 13.44 1.90
N THR A 145 -0.20 14.26 2.59
CA THR A 145 0.88 15.06 1.97
C THR A 145 2.18 14.30 2.05
N ASP A 146 2.81 14.09 0.89
CA ASP A 146 4.12 13.48 0.78
C ASP A 146 5.21 14.47 1.20
N MET A 147 6.24 13.97 1.86
CA MET A 147 7.42 14.75 2.22
C MET A 147 8.55 14.41 1.25
N ASP A 148 8.60 15.13 0.13
CA ASP A 148 9.52 14.83 -0.98
C ASP A 148 10.96 15.27 -0.72
N ILE A 149 11.19 16.34 0.08
CA ILE A 149 12.52 16.84 0.44
C ILE A 149 12.43 17.45 1.83
N PRO A 150 13.40 17.20 2.74
CA PRO A 150 13.51 17.99 3.95
C PRO A 150 13.70 19.46 3.52
N PRO A 151 13.00 20.43 4.13
CA PRO A 151 13.37 21.81 3.94
C PRO A 151 14.87 21.91 4.28
N ASP A 152 15.64 22.50 3.37
CA ASP A 152 17.07 22.73 3.57
C ASP A 152 17.30 23.18 5.02
N ILE A 153 17.99 22.33 5.78
CA ILE A 153 18.56 22.71 7.06
C ILE A 153 19.85 23.45 6.70
N SER A 154 19.68 24.70 6.26
CA SER A 154 20.77 25.65 6.11
C SER A 154 21.05 26.33 7.44
#